data_8625f6707fa077f26124e72877433b23
#
_entry.id   8625f6707fa077f26124e72877433b23
#
_cell.length_a   1.000
_cell.length_b   1.000
_cell.length_c   1.000
_cell.angle_alpha   90.00
_cell.angle_beta   90.00
_cell.angle_gamma   90.00
#
_symmetry.space_group_name_H-M   'P 1'
#
loop_
_entity.id
_entity.type
_entity.pdbx_description
1 polymer ?
#
loop_
_entity_poly.entity_id
_entity_poly.type
_entity_poly.pdbx_seq_one_letter_code
_entity_poly.pdbx_strand_id
1 'polypeptide(L)'
;MGCLDDEACLHADRLNRGLHRTAIETMLSISPKAREMLDQFADQAEEASGLVLRVEIVGRGPKGFLYDLQFIGSDDRKENDIELEIEGMKVFVAARSAQYLEGTTLDYKETLMGGGFSFDNPNPLWVDELSKAVAEIIASEVNPVVASHGGHVDLIGVDDGKAIIAFGGGCQGCGMVDVTLKQGVEVMIKDNVPGISEVVDATDHAAGTNPFY
;
A
#
# COMPACT_ATOMS: atom_id res chain seq x y z
N MET A 1 -23.36 -13.51 41.56
CA MET A 1 -22.94 -14.86 41.16
C MET A 1 -21.57 -14.69 40.52
N GLY A 2 -20.51 -14.85 41.35
CA GLY A 2 -19.13 -14.65 40.92
C GLY A 2 -18.61 -15.86 40.17
N CYS A 3 -17.77 -15.62 39.17
CA CYS A 3 -17.02 -16.66 38.48
C CYS A 3 -16.09 -17.37 39.53
N LEU A 4 -16.43 -18.60 39.84
CA LEU A 4 -15.58 -19.54 40.54
C LEU A 4 -14.81 -20.28 39.46
N ASP A 5 -13.66 -19.76 39.06
CA ASP A 5 -12.51 -20.46 38.47
C ASP A 5 -11.56 -19.42 37.86
N ASP A 6 -10.73 -18.88 38.72
CA ASP A 6 -9.69 -17.88 38.40
C ASP A 6 -8.62 -18.44 37.44
N GLU A 7 -8.38 -19.76 37.42
CA GLU A 7 -7.40 -20.41 36.55
C GLU A 7 -7.85 -20.50 35.07
N ALA A 8 -9.13 -20.69 34.79
CA ALA A 8 -9.66 -20.78 33.43
C ALA A 8 -9.67 -19.42 32.73
N CYS A 9 -9.93 -18.35 33.49
CA CYS A 9 -9.91 -16.97 32.98
C CYS A 9 -8.47 -16.50 32.68
N LEU A 10 -7.51 -16.87 33.51
CA LEU A 10 -6.08 -16.58 33.29
C LEU A 10 -5.50 -17.37 32.14
N HIS A 11 -6.02 -18.57 31.85
CA HIS A 11 -5.56 -19.40 30.73
C HIS A 11 -6.08 -18.89 29.38
N ALA A 12 -7.34 -18.45 29.32
CA ALA A 12 -7.93 -17.83 28.14
C ALA A 12 -7.24 -16.50 27.76
N ASP A 13 -6.89 -15.71 28.79
CA ASP A 13 -6.22 -14.40 28.59
C ASP A 13 -4.73 -14.58 28.17
N ARG A 14 -4.08 -15.67 28.60
CA ARG A 14 -2.73 -16.06 28.14
C ARG A 14 -2.73 -16.58 26.70
N LEU A 15 -3.74 -17.36 26.29
CA LEU A 15 -3.87 -17.86 24.94
C LEU A 15 -4.22 -16.73 23.97
N ASN A 16 -5.07 -15.81 24.38
CA ASN A 16 -5.45 -14.67 23.56
C ASN A 16 -4.28 -13.67 23.40
N ARG A 17 -3.49 -13.43 24.43
CA ARG A 17 -2.26 -12.63 24.35
C ARG A 17 -1.15 -13.32 23.55
N GLY A 18 -1.04 -14.64 23.59
CA GLY A 18 -0.08 -15.42 22.80
C GLY A 18 -0.40 -15.41 21.30
N LEU A 19 -1.67 -15.54 20.95
CA LEU A 19 -2.15 -15.50 19.55
C LEU A 19 -2.03 -14.10 18.93
N HIS A 20 -2.30 -13.04 19.71
CA HIS A 20 -2.08 -11.67 19.26
C HIS A 20 -0.59 -11.33 19.09
N ARG A 21 0.27 -11.85 19.95
CA ARG A 21 1.71 -11.58 19.89
C ARG A 21 2.35 -12.25 18.68
N THR A 22 1.97 -13.49 18.35
CA THR A 22 2.49 -14.23 17.18
C THR A 22 2.03 -13.60 15.86
N ALA A 23 0.79 -13.12 15.77
CA ALA A 23 0.26 -12.46 14.58
C ALA A 23 0.90 -11.08 14.35
N ILE A 24 1.27 -10.37 15.42
CA ILE A 24 1.94 -9.06 15.35
C ILE A 24 3.40 -9.22 14.92
N GLU A 25 4.10 -10.26 15.41
CA GLU A 25 5.49 -10.56 15.05
C GLU A 25 5.67 -11.04 13.61
N THR A 26 4.60 -11.49 12.95
CA THR A 26 4.64 -11.94 11.54
C THR A 26 4.20 -10.88 10.54
N MET A 27 3.68 -9.74 11.01
CA MET A 27 3.14 -8.71 10.11
C MET A 27 4.22 -8.05 9.25
N LEU A 28 5.31 -7.62 9.87
CA LEU A 28 6.42 -6.93 9.22
C LEU A 28 7.73 -7.41 9.83
N SER A 29 8.70 -7.71 8.99
CA SER A 29 10.08 -7.97 9.38
C SER A 29 11.02 -6.93 8.75
N ILE A 30 12.18 -6.73 9.37
CA ILE A 30 13.20 -5.79 8.89
C ILE A 30 14.48 -6.59 8.65
N SER A 31 15.06 -6.52 7.45
CA SER A 31 16.33 -7.18 7.17
C SER A 31 17.47 -6.56 7.98
N PRO A 32 18.54 -7.31 8.30
CA PRO A 32 19.67 -6.76 9.05
C PRO A 32 20.27 -5.52 8.38
N LYS A 33 20.29 -5.49 7.04
CA LYS A 33 20.81 -4.35 6.28
C LYS A 33 19.89 -3.14 6.35
N ALA A 34 18.59 -3.36 6.23
CA ALA A 34 17.61 -2.29 6.40
C ALA A 34 17.67 -1.73 7.82
N ARG A 35 17.85 -2.59 8.83
CA ARG A 35 17.98 -2.17 10.22
C ARG A 35 19.20 -1.27 10.43
N GLU A 36 20.37 -1.67 9.91
CA GLU A 36 21.57 -0.85 9.99
C GLU A 36 21.38 0.53 9.37
N MET A 37 20.72 0.59 8.21
CA MET A 37 20.46 1.85 7.51
C MET A 37 19.43 2.72 8.25
N LEU A 38 18.39 2.13 8.82
CA LEU A 38 17.40 2.85 9.64
C LEU A 38 18.05 3.48 10.87
N ASP A 39 18.94 2.73 11.57
CA ASP A 39 19.68 3.24 12.71
C ASP A 39 20.60 4.41 12.30
N GLN A 40 21.29 4.32 11.14
CA GLN A 40 22.11 5.41 10.62
C GLN A 40 21.29 6.66 10.25
N PHE A 41 20.12 6.49 9.66
CA PHE A 41 19.23 7.62 9.35
C PHE A 41 18.66 8.26 10.62
N ALA A 42 18.30 7.45 11.61
CA ALA A 42 17.83 7.96 12.89
C ALA A 42 18.91 8.76 13.62
N ASP A 43 20.17 8.30 13.59
CA ASP A 43 21.31 8.98 14.23
C ASP A 43 21.67 10.31 13.56
N GLN A 44 21.39 10.47 12.27
CA GLN A 44 21.63 11.70 11.51
C GLN A 44 20.55 12.77 11.69
N ALA A 45 19.38 12.40 12.24
CA ALA A 45 18.33 13.36 12.53
C ALA A 45 18.70 14.21 13.76
N GLU A 46 18.62 15.53 13.64
CA GLU A 46 19.01 16.48 14.73
C GLU A 46 18.20 16.27 16.02
N GLU A 47 17.07 15.57 15.98
CA GLU A 47 16.21 15.21 17.11
C GLU A 47 16.13 13.68 17.30
N ALA A 48 17.26 12.98 17.24
CA ALA A 48 17.34 11.51 17.19
C ALA A 48 16.71 10.77 18.39
N SER A 49 16.51 11.42 19.54
CA SER A 49 15.93 10.76 20.71
C SER A 49 14.41 10.70 20.63
N GLY A 50 13.86 9.53 20.32
CA GLY A 50 12.41 9.28 20.33
C GLY A 50 11.75 9.20 18.96
N LEU A 51 12.53 9.14 17.87
CA LEU A 51 11.99 8.89 16.54
C LEU A 51 11.55 7.43 16.39
N VAL A 52 10.40 7.24 15.78
CA VAL A 52 9.78 5.95 15.50
C VAL A 52 9.55 5.84 13.99
N LEU A 53 9.89 4.70 13.41
CA LEU A 53 9.58 4.41 12.03
C LEU A 53 8.07 4.23 11.86
N ARG A 54 7.45 4.99 10.96
CA ARG A 54 6.06 4.79 10.55
C ARG A 54 5.99 4.28 9.13
N VAL A 55 5.20 3.22 8.93
CA VAL A 55 4.99 2.55 7.65
C VAL A 55 3.53 2.65 7.25
N GLU A 56 3.28 3.09 6.03
CA GLU A 56 1.94 3.19 5.47
C GLU A 56 1.92 2.74 4.01
N ILE A 57 0.92 1.96 3.61
CA ILE A 57 0.60 1.73 2.20
C ILE A 57 -0.30 2.88 1.76
N VAL A 58 0.21 3.72 0.88
CA VAL A 58 -0.50 4.93 0.40
C VAL A 58 -1.22 4.69 -0.92
N GLY A 59 -0.95 3.58 -1.59
CA GLY A 59 -1.59 3.26 -2.85
C GLY A 59 -1.12 1.92 -3.43
N ARG A 60 -1.52 1.69 -4.66
CA ARG A 60 -1.13 0.55 -5.48
C ARG A 60 -0.71 1.05 -6.85
N GLY A 61 0.31 0.43 -7.42
CA GLY A 61 0.80 0.75 -8.75
C GLY A 61 1.10 -0.53 -9.55
N PRO A 62 1.54 -0.41 -10.78
CA PRO A 62 1.77 -1.55 -11.68
C PRO A 62 2.85 -2.52 -11.18
N LYS A 63 3.70 -2.08 -10.26
CA LYS A 63 4.80 -2.89 -9.69
C LYS A 63 4.55 -3.39 -8.27
N GLY A 64 3.41 -3.10 -7.69
CA GLY A 64 3.10 -3.48 -6.31
C GLY A 64 2.48 -2.36 -5.48
N PHE A 65 2.50 -2.54 -4.17
CA PHE A 65 2.05 -1.51 -3.24
C PHE A 65 3.01 -0.32 -3.25
N LEU A 66 2.45 0.87 -3.07
CA LEU A 66 3.19 2.10 -2.85
C LEU A 66 3.28 2.37 -1.36
N TYR A 67 4.51 2.47 -0.86
CA TYR A 67 4.79 2.63 0.56
C TYR A 67 5.26 4.04 0.86
N ASP A 68 4.84 4.53 2.02
CA ASP A 68 5.37 5.73 2.65
C ASP A 68 6.07 5.33 3.95
N LEU A 69 7.36 5.69 4.05
CA LEU A 69 8.18 5.50 5.23
C LEU A 69 8.58 6.85 5.79
N GLN A 70 8.26 7.08 7.05
CA GLN A 70 8.58 8.31 7.74
C GLN A 70 9.15 8.02 9.12
N PHE A 71 10.15 8.81 9.55
CA PHE A 71 10.49 8.91 10.96
C PHE A 71 9.64 10.00 11.58
N ILE A 72 8.88 9.64 12.59
CA ILE A 72 8.00 10.56 13.34
C ILE A 72 8.35 10.51 14.83
N GLY A 73 8.00 11.57 15.55
CA GLY A 73 8.08 11.53 17.01
C GLY A 73 7.15 10.48 17.61
N SER A 74 7.53 9.91 18.75
CA SER A 74 6.67 8.91 19.43
C SER A 74 5.29 9.48 19.78
N ASP A 75 5.20 10.79 19.99
CA ASP A 75 3.96 11.51 20.33
C ASP A 75 3.11 11.87 19.10
N ASP A 76 3.71 11.78 17.88
CA ASP A 76 3.04 12.04 16.60
C ASP A 76 2.32 10.81 16.04
N ARG A 77 2.17 9.75 16.83
CA ARG A 77 1.39 8.56 16.48
C ARG A 77 -0.03 8.94 16.09
N LYS A 78 -0.49 8.46 14.94
CA LYS A 78 -1.89 8.62 14.53
C LYS A 78 -2.80 7.71 15.37
N GLU A 79 -4.04 8.15 15.61
CA GLU A 79 -4.99 7.52 16.54
C GLU A 79 -5.22 6.02 16.28
N ASN A 80 -5.16 5.59 15.02
CA ASN A 80 -5.40 4.20 14.64
C ASN A 80 -4.12 3.43 14.24
N ASP A 81 -2.93 3.98 14.46
CA ASP A 81 -1.70 3.28 14.15
C ASP A 81 -1.48 2.09 15.11
N ILE A 82 -1.07 0.96 14.54
CA ILE A 82 -0.70 -0.24 15.29
C ILE A 82 0.78 -0.11 15.67
N GLU A 83 1.08 -0.30 16.94
CA GLU A 83 2.45 -0.31 17.45
C GLU A 83 3.02 -1.73 17.37
N LEU A 84 4.15 -1.88 16.70
CA LEU A 84 4.94 -3.10 16.62
C LEU A 84 6.27 -2.88 17.32
N GLU A 85 6.83 -3.94 17.89
CA GLU A 85 8.21 -4.00 18.35
C GLU A 85 8.94 -5.06 17.54
N ILE A 86 9.86 -4.64 16.67
CA ILE A 86 10.61 -5.51 15.77
C ILE A 86 12.09 -5.42 16.16
N GLU A 87 12.62 -6.51 16.72
CA GLU A 87 14.02 -6.60 17.17
C GLU A 87 14.48 -5.40 18.04
N GLY A 88 13.59 -4.95 18.93
CA GLY A 88 13.86 -3.81 19.81
C GLY A 88 13.68 -2.44 19.17
N MET A 89 13.23 -2.35 17.92
CA MET A 89 12.83 -1.11 17.27
C MET A 89 11.30 -0.98 17.34
N LYS A 90 10.83 0.19 17.79
CA LYS A 90 9.42 0.54 17.72
C LYS A 90 9.05 0.97 16.32
N VAL A 91 7.97 0.42 15.77
CA VAL A 91 7.44 0.73 14.44
C VAL A 91 5.95 1.00 14.54
N PHE A 92 5.47 2.06 13.93
CA PHE A 92 4.05 2.32 13.75
C PHE A 92 3.60 1.90 12.37
N VAL A 93 2.49 1.17 12.30
CA VAL A 93 1.86 0.75 11.05
C VAL A 93 0.47 1.35 10.97
N ALA A 94 0.18 2.06 9.88
CA ALA A 94 -1.18 2.56 9.65
C ALA A 94 -2.19 1.40 9.63
N ALA A 95 -3.25 1.48 10.43
CA ALA A 95 -4.22 0.37 10.60
C ALA A 95 -4.79 -0.15 9.27
N ARG A 96 -5.05 0.76 8.32
CA ARG A 96 -5.53 0.41 6.98
C ARG A 96 -4.54 -0.43 6.16
N SER A 97 -3.25 -0.36 6.49
CA SER A 97 -2.18 -1.08 5.79
C SER A 97 -1.94 -2.46 6.36
N ALA A 98 -2.32 -2.71 7.61
CA ALA A 98 -1.98 -3.91 8.38
C ALA A 98 -2.37 -5.22 7.66
N GLN A 99 -3.57 -5.26 7.08
CA GLN A 99 -4.08 -6.44 6.38
C GLN A 99 -3.27 -6.83 5.12
N TYR A 100 -2.44 -5.92 4.60
CA TYR A 100 -1.61 -6.10 3.41
C TYR A 100 -0.13 -6.23 3.73
N LEU A 101 0.26 -6.27 5.00
CA LEU A 101 1.66 -6.32 5.43
C LEU A 101 2.07 -7.65 6.05
N GLU A 102 1.15 -8.61 6.18
CA GLU A 102 1.48 -9.90 6.77
C GLU A 102 2.58 -10.61 5.98
N GLY A 103 3.65 -11.00 6.68
CA GLY A 103 4.81 -11.65 6.06
C GLY A 103 5.68 -10.74 5.20
N THR A 104 5.44 -9.43 5.23
CA THR A 104 6.22 -8.44 4.47
C THR A 104 7.59 -8.23 5.11
N THR A 105 8.63 -8.10 4.28
CA THR A 105 9.99 -7.77 4.72
C THR A 105 10.41 -6.41 4.18
N LEU A 106 10.82 -5.51 5.06
CA LEU A 106 11.51 -4.28 4.71
C LEU A 106 13.00 -4.58 4.52
N ASP A 107 13.51 -4.31 3.34
CA ASP A 107 14.91 -4.50 2.97
C ASP A 107 15.54 -3.21 2.45
N TYR A 108 16.87 -3.16 2.41
CA TYR A 108 17.63 -2.05 1.83
C TYR A 108 18.51 -2.56 0.70
N LYS A 109 18.33 -2.02 -0.49
CA LYS A 109 19.04 -2.41 -1.70
C LYS A 109 19.95 -1.29 -2.19
N GLU A 110 21.20 -1.60 -2.39
CA GLU A 110 22.17 -0.73 -3.06
C GLU A 110 22.11 -0.97 -4.56
N THR A 111 22.02 0.11 -5.32
CA THR A 111 22.06 0.10 -6.77
C THR A 111 23.17 1.04 -7.26
N LEU A 112 23.51 0.98 -8.55
CA LEU A 112 24.47 1.89 -9.15
C LEU A 112 24.02 3.38 -9.11
N MET A 113 22.75 3.62 -8.88
CA MET A 113 22.16 4.96 -8.80
C MET A 113 21.90 5.43 -7.36
N GLY A 114 22.34 4.66 -6.37
CA GLY A 114 22.12 4.91 -4.95
C GLY A 114 21.43 3.76 -4.23
N GLY A 115 21.31 3.86 -2.91
CA GLY A 115 20.60 2.91 -2.08
C GLY A 115 19.16 3.34 -1.81
N GLY A 116 18.30 2.37 -1.49
CA GLY A 116 16.93 2.64 -1.15
C GLY A 116 16.24 1.50 -0.40
N PHE A 117 15.23 1.84 0.38
CA PHE A 117 14.38 0.86 1.03
C PHE A 117 13.46 0.21 -0.01
N SER A 118 13.23 -1.08 0.15
CA SER A 118 12.32 -1.88 -0.67
C SER A 118 11.53 -2.83 0.20
N PHE A 119 10.28 -3.08 -0.19
CA PHE A 119 9.43 -4.06 0.47
C PHE A 119 9.32 -5.33 -0.37
N ASP A 120 9.60 -6.46 0.25
CA ASP A 120 9.21 -7.77 -0.28
C ASP A 120 7.90 -8.17 0.38
N ASN A 121 6.81 -8.01 -0.36
CA ASN A 121 5.46 -8.20 0.14
C ASN A 121 4.78 -9.35 -0.60
N PRO A 122 4.49 -10.47 0.09
CA PRO A 122 3.86 -11.65 -0.50
C PRO A 122 2.34 -11.48 -0.73
N ASN A 123 1.75 -10.39 -0.19
CA ASN A 123 0.31 -10.24 -0.25
C ASN A 123 -0.18 -9.83 -1.63
N PRO A 124 -1.32 -10.35 -2.08
CA PRO A 124 -1.91 -9.95 -3.35
C PRO A 124 -2.35 -8.49 -3.30
N LEU A 125 -2.17 -7.77 -4.41
CA LEU A 125 -2.59 -6.37 -4.54
C LEU A 125 -4.10 -6.19 -4.33
N TRP A 126 -4.88 -7.17 -4.76
CA TRP A 126 -6.34 -7.19 -4.67
C TRP A 126 -6.79 -8.47 -3.98
N VAL A 127 -7.61 -8.35 -2.96
CA VAL A 127 -8.13 -9.51 -2.19
C VAL A 127 -9.53 -9.91 -2.62
N ASP A 128 -10.34 -8.96 -3.07
CA ASP A 128 -11.69 -9.22 -3.57
C ASP A 128 -11.70 -9.56 -5.06
N GLU A 129 -12.62 -10.42 -5.46
CA GLU A 129 -12.71 -10.94 -6.83
C GLU A 129 -13.05 -9.85 -7.85
N LEU A 130 -13.81 -8.82 -7.45
CA LEU A 130 -14.20 -7.75 -8.34
C LEU A 130 -13.01 -6.87 -8.70
N SER A 131 -12.20 -6.47 -7.71
CA SER A 131 -10.95 -5.72 -7.93
C SER A 131 -9.93 -6.52 -8.75
N LYS A 132 -9.81 -7.84 -8.51
CA LYS A 132 -8.95 -8.71 -9.32
C LYS A 132 -9.39 -8.72 -10.78
N ALA A 133 -10.69 -8.92 -11.03
CA ALA A 133 -11.21 -8.94 -12.39
C ALA A 133 -10.98 -7.60 -13.12
N VAL A 134 -11.23 -6.47 -12.45
CA VAL A 134 -10.95 -5.15 -13.03
C VAL A 134 -9.46 -4.96 -13.32
N ALA A 135 -8.58 -5.34 -12.39
CA ALA A 135 -7.13 -5.22 -12.57
C ALA A 135 -6.64 -6.08 -13.75
N GLU A 136 -7.20 -7.28 -13.92
CA GLU A 136 -6.88 -8.17 -15.05
C GLU A 136 -7.29 -7.55 -16.41
N ILE A 137 -8.51 -7.02 -16.49
CA ILE A 137 -8.98 -6.33 -17.71
C ILE A 137 -8.13 -5.09 -18.01
N ILE A 138 -7.79 -4.31 -16.99
CA ILE A 138 -6.90 -3.16 -17.17
C ILE A 138 -5.54 -3.62 -17.74
N ALA A 139 -4.95 -4.68 -17.21
CA ALA A 139 -3.65 -5.15 -17.65
C ALA A 139 -3.68 -5.80 -19.05
N SER A 140 -4.70 -6.62 -19.34
CA SER A 140 -4.76 -7.44 -20.56
C SER A 140 -5.38 -6.71 -21.77
N GLU A 141 -6.31 -5.80 -21.55
CA GLU A 141 -7.08 -5.16 -22.63
C GLU A 141 -6.92 -3.64 -22.68
N VAL A 142 -7.03 -2.96 -21.52
CA VAL A 142 -7.01 -1.49 -21.48
C VAL A 142 -5.61 -0.96 -21.73
N ASN A 143 -4.62 -1.42 -20.97
CA ASN A 143 -3.25 -0.91 -21.05
C ASN A 143 -2.57 -1.13 -22.42
N PRO A 144 -2.75 -2.24 -23.12
CA PRO A 144 -2.23 -2.38 -24.49
C PRO A 144 -2.75 -1.30 -25.45
N VAL A 145 -4.01 -0.90 -25.32
CA VAL A 145 -4.61 0.18 -26.13
C VAL A 145 -4.07 1.55 -25.70
N VAL A 146 -4.07 1.84 -24.40
CA VAL A 146 -3.65 3.12 -23.85
C VAL A 146 -2.14 3.36 -24.05
N ALA A 147 -1.32 2.30 -24.04
CA ALA A 147 0.11 2.37 -24.32
C ALA A 147 0.42 2.90 -25.72
N SER A 148 -0.47 2.69 -26.70
CA SER A 148 -0.31 3.26 -28.05
C SER A 148 -0.38 4.79 -28.05
N HIS A 149 -0.95 5.38 -26.99
CA HIS A 149 -1.01 6.82 -26.72
C HIS A 149 0.09 7.30 -25.74
N GLY A 150 1.05 6.41 -25.39
CA GLY A 150 2.16 6.73 -24.48
C GLY A 150 1.77 6.78 -22.99
N GLY A 151 0.58 6.30 -22.64
CA GLY A 151 0.08 6.29 -21.27
C GLY A 151 -0.17 4.90 -20.69
N HIS A 152 -0.73 4.86 -19.50
CA HIS A 152 -1.23 3.66 -18.84
C HIS A 152 -2.40 4.02 -17.91
N VAL A 153 -3.14 3.01 -17.49
CA VAL A 153 -4.22 3.11 -16.50
C VAL A 153 -3.88 2.22 -15.32
N ASP A 154 -4.01 2.75 -14.12
CA ASP A 154 -3.86 2.02 -12.87
C ASP A 154 -5.20 1.92 -12.15
N LEU A 155 -5.51 0.76 -11.58
CA LEU A 155 -6.63 0.61 -10.67
C LEU A 155 -6.23 1.15 -9.30
N ILE A 156 -6.99 2.10 -8.78
CA ILE A 156 -6.83 2.64 -7.43
C ILE A 156 -7.64 1.81 -6.42
N GLY A 157 -8.85 1.39 -6.81
CA GLY A 157 -9.72 0.58 -5.98
C GLY A 157 -11.06 0.32 -6.64
N VAL A 158 -11.85 -0.55 -6.00
CA VAL A 158 -13.26 -0.75 -6.33
C VAL A 158 -14.06 -0.52 -5.06
N ASP A 159 -15.09 0.31 -5.13
CA ASP A 159 -15.98 0.63 -4.03
C ASP A 159 -17.43 0.64 -4.53
N ASP A 160 -18.30 -0.16 -3.93
CA ASP A 160 -19.73 -0.30 -4.26
C ASP A 160 -20.02 -0.39 -5.79
N GLY A 161 -19.24 -1.25 -6.49
CA GLY A 161 -19.38 -1.43 -7.93
C GLY A 161 -18.86 -0.27 -8.79
N LYS A 162 -18.09 0.65 -8.21
CA LYS A 162 -17.40 1.72 -8.90
C LYS A 162 -15.91 1.41 -8.97
N ALA A 163 -15.38 1.31 -10.17
CA ALA A 163 -13.93 1.18 -10.37
C ALA A 163 -13.31 2.58 -10.39
N ILE A 164 -12.40 2.84 -9.45
CA ILE A 164 -11.64 4.09 -9.36
C ILE A 164 -10.31 3.86 -10.04
N ILE A 165 -10.04 4.60 -11.12
CA ILE A 165 -8.83 4.46 -11.93
C ILE A 165 -8.05 5.77 -11.97
N ALA A 166 -6.76 5.68 -12.31
CA ALA A 166 -5.94 6.84 -12.62
C ALA A 166 -5.18 6.64 -13.92
N PHE A 167 -5.08 7.69 -14.72
CA PHE A 167 -4.27 7.71 -15.94
C PHE A 167 -2.86 8.22 -15.61
N GLY A 168 -1.84 7.56 -16.18
CA GLY A 168 -0.44 7.92 -16.02
C GLY A 168 0.29 8.06 -17.36
N GLY A 169 1.58 8.48 -17.28
CA GLY A 169 2.40 8.68 -18.45
C GLY A 169 1.90 9.84 -19.33
N GLY A 170 1.92 9.67 -20.65
CA GLY A 170 1.48 10.68 -21.59
C GLY A 170 0.00 11.10 -21.49
N CYS A 171 -0.81 10.33 -20.77
CA CYS A 171 -2.21 10.66 -20.50
C CYS A 171 -2.37 11.61 -19.29
N GLN A 172 -1.38 11.70 -18.42
CA GLN A 172 -1.37 12.64 -17.29
C GLN A 172 -0.91 14.02 -17.79
N GLY A 173 -1.73 15.04 -17.60
CA GLY A 173 -1.42 16.41 -18.07
C GLY A 173 -1.78 16.69 -19.51
N CYS A 174 -2.24 15.71 -20.28
CA CYS A 174 -2.93 15.98 -21.52
C CYS A 174 -4.33 16.53 -21.19
N GLY A 175 -4.54 17.84 -21.33
CA GLY A 175 -5.85 18.48 -21.10
C GLY A 175 -6.96 17.99 -22.04
N MET A 176 -6.61 17.09 -22.94
CA MET A 176 -7.45 16.29 -23.79
C MET A 176 -7.05 14.80 -23.67
N VAL A 177 -7.14 14.23 -22.43
CA VAL A 177 -7.44 12.79 -22.44
C VAL A 177 -8.75 12.71 -23.19
N ASP A 178 -8.64 12.26 -24.44
CA ASP A 178 -9.76 12.27 -25.38
C ASP A 178 -10.96 11.65 -24.67
N VAL A 179 -12.07 12.37 -24.61
CA VAL A 179 -13.33 11.87 -24.04
C VAL A 179 -13.61 10.47 -24.59
N THR A 180 -13.19 10.22 -25.81
CA THR A 180 -13.26 8.92 -26.48
C THR A 180 -12.40 7.85 -25.80
N LEU A 181 -11.20 8.17 -25.32
CA LEU A 181 -10.35 7.21 -24.63
C LEU A 181 -10.92 6.86 -23.25
N LYS A 182 -11.38 7.85 -22.49
CA LYS A 182 -12.06 7.62 -21.20
C LYS A 182 -13.31 6.77 -21.36
N GLN A 183 -14.15 7.10 -22.33
CA GLN A 183 -15.33 6.31 -22.66
C GLN A 183 -14.99 4.91 -23.13
N GLY A 184 -13.92 4.74 -23.92
CA GLY A 184 -13.43 3.44 -24.36
C GLY A 184 -12.97 2.56 -23.19
N VAL A 185 -12.21 3.13 -22.25
CA VAL A 185 -11.77 2.44 -21.04
C VAL A 185 -12.96 2.05 -20.16
N GLU A 186 -13.91 2.97 -19.97
CA GLU A 186 -15.13 2.69 -19.20
C GLU A 186 -15.93 1.54 -19.79
N VAL A 187 -16.16 1.55 -21.10
CA VAL A 187 -16.88 0.50 -21.83
C VAL A 187 -16.14 -0.83 -21.69
N MET A 188 -14.81 -0.87 -21.91
CA MET A 188 -14.02 -2.09 -21.78
C MET A 188 -14.16 -2.71 -20.38
N ILE A 189 -14.06 -1.91 -19.32
CA ILE A 189 -14.16 -2.41 -17.95
C ILE A 189 -15.59 -2.92 -17.68
N LYS A 190 -16.61 -2.14 -18.01
CA LYS A 190 -18.02 -2.49 -17.70
C LYS A 190 -18.52 -3.69 -18.48
N ASP A 191 -18.10 -3.86 -19.73
CA ASP A 191 -18.54 -4.97 -20.57
C ASP A 191 -17.89 -6.30 -20.14
N ASN A 192 -16.66 -6.25 -19.62
CA ASN A 192 -15.90 -7.44 -19.26
C ASN A 192 -16.01 -7.80 -17.76
N VAL A 193 -16.39 -6.86 -16.90
CA VAL A 193 -16.50 -7.11 -15.45
C VAL A 193 -17.94 -6.88 -14.97
N PRO A 194 -18.77 -7.93 -14.97
CA PRO A 194 -20.11 -7.85 -14.40
C PRO A 194 -20.04 -7.45 -12.90
N GLY A 195 -20.76 -6.41 -12.54
CA GLY A 195 -20.73 -5.86 -11.16
C GLY A 195 -20.09 -4.47 -11.08
N ILE A 196 -19.38 -4.01 -12.12
CA ILE A 196 -18.98 -2.62 -12.25
C ILE A 196 -20.07 -1.82 -12.97
N SER A 197 -20.63 -0.86 -12.26
CA SER A 197 -21.68 0.04 -12.77
C SER A 197 -21.12 1.38 -13.25
N GLU A 198 -19.98 1.79 -12.69
CA GLU A 198 -19.38 3.10 -12.93
C GLU A 198 -17.85 3.00 -12.93
N VAL A 199 -17.19 3.81 -13.75
CA VAL A 199 -15.74 4.01 -13.75
C VAL A 199 -15.44 5.47 -13.44
N VAL A 200 -14.69 5.72 -12.38
CA VAL A 200 -14.35 7.05 -11.88
C VAL A 200 -12.87 7.33 -12.14
N ASP A 201 -12.59 8.41 -12.84
CA ASP A 201 -11.24 8.91 -13.06
C ASP A 201 -10.81 9.79 -11.88
N ALA A 202 -9.85 9.33 -11.10
CA ALA A 202 -9.25 10.04 -9.97
C ALA A 202 -7.90 10.70 -10.32
N THR A 203 -7.58 10.84 -11.60
CA THR A 203 -6.32 11.43 -12.08
C THR A 203 -6.24 12.90 -11.71
N ASP A 204 -5.13 13.32 -11.11
CA ASP A 204 -4.78 14.75 -11.02
C ASP A 204 -4.18 15.19 -12.37
N HIS A 205 -5.02 15.66 -13.25
CA HIS A 205 -4.63 16.14 -14.58
C HIS A 205 -3.83 17.45 -14.52
N ALA A 206 -3.85 18.18 -13.39
CA ALA A 206 -3.10 19.42 -13.20
C ALA A 206 -1.64 19.18 -12.80
N ALA A 207 -1.34 18.03 -12.20
CA ALA A 207 0.00 17.66 -11.73
C ALA A 207 0.90 17.06 -12.81
N GLY A 208 0.34 16.70 -13.97
CA GLY A 208 1.07 16.04 -15.05
C GLY A 208 1.89 17.03 -15.89
N THR A 209 3.16 16.72 -16.12
CA THR A 209 3.99 17.38 -17.14
C THR A 209 3.90 16.55 -18.42
N ASN A 210 3.20 17.06 -19.43
CA ASN A 210 3.26 16.44 -20.75
C ASN A 210 4.61 16.79 -21.40
N PRO A 211 5.51 15.80 -21.68
CA PRO A 211 6.81 16.09 -22.28
C PRO A 211 6.75 16.51 -23.76
N PHE A 212 5.54 16.60 -24.34
CA PHE A 212 5.33 16.91 -25.77
C PHE A 212 4.64 18.25 -26.02
N TYR A 213 4.54 19.13 -25.01
CA TYR A 213 4.09 20.51 -25.16
C TYR A 213 5.04 21.46 -24.45
#